data_38a915948bfe814f2ac23e0898a99100
#
_entry.id   38a915948bfe814f2ac23e0898a99100
#
_cell.length_a   1.000
_cell.length_b   1.000
_cell.length_c   1.000
_cell.angle_alpha   90.00
_cell.angle_beta   90.00
_cell.angle_gamma   90.00
#
_symmetry.space_group_name_H-M   'P 1'
#
loop_
_entity.id
_entity.type
_entity.pdbx_description
1 polymer ?
#
loop_
_entity_poly.entity_id
_entity_poly.type
_entity_poly.pdbx_seq_one_letter_code
_entity_poly.pdbx_strand_id
1 'polypeptide(L)'
;MNLSAVIPTILGIPFDAQSSYLRGAAEAPTKIRQALACDASNHWTETGVDLGAAGIYEDGGDLEFLERDAFAAIENGADEIIRLGKRPVCLGGDHSITYPIVKAVARKYSGLTIFHFDAHPDLYDEFEGNRLSHACPFARIMEAGLAKRLVQVGIRTINRHQREQVQKFGVEVVEMSTLPAYDTLKAAGPIYITFDMDVLDPAFAPGISHREPGGMSVREAIAHLQAIEGEIVGADLVEFNPVRDVDGMTATVAAKILKEILGKMIAG
;
A
#
# COMPACT_ATOMS: atom_id res chain seq x y z
N MET A 1 21.63 16.12 17.57
CA MET A 1 21.69 14.67 17.43
C MET A 1 21.34 14.35 15.98
N ASN A 2 22.31 13.90 15.18
CA ASN A 2 22.01 13.36 13.84
C ASN A 2 21.23 12.04 14.06
N LEU A 3 19.92 12.12 13.99
CA LEU A 3 19.12 10.94 13.70
C LEU A 3 19.57 10.50 12.30
N SER A 4 20.28 9.38 12.18
CA SER A 4 20.58 8.80 10.88
C SER A 4 19.22 8.65 10.17
N ALA A 5 19.07 9.39 9.06
CA ALA A 5 17.84 9.34 8.29
C ALA A 5 17.55 7.88 7.94
N VAL A 6 16.40 7.39 8.33
CA VAL A 6 16.01 6.00 8.04
C VAL A 6 15.72 5.89 6.55
N ILE A 7 16.42 5.02 5.86
CA ILE A 7 16.37 4.87 4.39
C ILE A 7 15.18 3.99 4.01
N PRO A 8 14.19 4.51 3.26
CA PRO A 8 13.17 3.68 2.63
C PRO A 8 13.82 2.72 1.63
N THR A 9 13.39 1.46 1.64
CA THR A 9 13.92 0.45 0.72
C THR A 9 12.76 -0.19 -0.03
N ILE A 10 12.77 -0.05 -1.35
CA ILE A 10 11.80 -0.65 -2.25
C ILE A 10 12.06 -2.16 -2.32
N LEU A 11 10.98 -2.96 -2.20
CA LEU A 11 10.97 -4.40 -2.42
C LEU A 11 9.81 -4.76 -3.35
N GLY A 12 10.10 -5.31 -4.51
CA GLY A 12 9.06 -5.83 -5.40
C GLY A 12 8.58 -7.20 -4.91
N ILE A 13 7.27 -7.39 -4.92
CA ILE A 13 6.60 -8.63 -4.52
C ILE A 13 5.71 -9.09 -5.67
N PRO A 14 6.26 -9.81 -6.68
CA PRO A 14 5.52 -10.26 -7.85
C PRO A 14 4.61 -11.47 -7.52
N PHE A 15 3.56 -11.23 -6.73
CA PHE A 15 2.63 -12.24 -6.24
C PHE A 15 1.17 -11.80 -6.40
N ASP A 16 0.36 -12.60 -7.11
CA ASP A 16 -1.07 -12.35 -7.30
C ASP A 16 -1.91 -13.66 -7.26
N ALA A 17 -1.38 -14.67 -6.55
CA ALA A 17 -2.03 -15.97 -6.49
C ALA A 17 -3.32 -15.96 -5.67
N GLN A 18 -3.58 -14.90 -4.90
CA GLN A 18 -4.77 -14.76 -4.05
C GLN A 18 -5.83 -13.81 -4.66
N SER A 19 -5.59 -13.29 -5.87
CA SER A 19 -6.58 -12.51 -6.61
C SER A 19 -7.81 -13.36 -6.94
N SER A 20 -8.99 -12.84 -6.65
CA SER A 20 -10.28 -13.54 -6.85
C SER A 20 -10.86 -13.39 -8.25
N TYR A 21 -10.37 -12.44 -9.05
CA TYR A 21 -10.93 -12.13 -10.38
C TYR A 21 -9.87 -12.18 -11.48
N LEU A 22 -9.11 -11.12 -11.69
CA LEU A 22 -8.12 -11.04 -12.77
C LEU A 22 -6.71 -11.02 -12.19
N ARG A 23 -5.86 -11.90 -12.66
CA ARG A 23 -4.43 -11.85 -12.38
C ARG A 23 -3.72 -10.88 -13.31
N GLY A 24 -2.49 -10.52 -12.97
CA GLY A 24 -1.62 -9.60 -13.70
C GLY A 24 -0.90 -8.62 -12.77
N ALA A 25 -1.38 -8.46 -11.53
CA ALA A 25 -0.77 -7.56 -10.56
C ALA A 25 0.66 -7.98 -10.16
N ALA A 26 1.03 -9.25 -10.32
CA ALA A 26 2.41 -9.72 -10.13
C ALA A 26 3.44 -9.04 -11.07
N GLU A 27 3.00 -8.45 -12.18
CA GLU A 27 3.87 -7.72 -13.10
C GLU A 27 4.10 -6.25 -12.68
N ALA A 28 3.34 -5.77 -11.68
CA ALA A 28 3.36 -4.36 -11.27
C ALA A 28 4.73 -3.85 -10.83
N PRO A 29 5.54 -4.55 -10.01
CA PRO A 29 6.82 -4.04 -9.53
C PRO A 29 7.73 -3.57 -10.65
N THR A 30 7.89 -4.39 -11.69
CA THR A 30 8.71 -4.06 -12.87
C THR A 30 8.16 -2.84 -13.61
N LYS A 31 6.85 -2.75 -13.81
CA LYS A 31 6.22 -1.65 -14.56
C LYS A 31 6.28 -0.33 -13.81
N ILE A 32 6.11 -0.35 -12.49
CA ILE A 32 6.24 0.84 -11.63
C ILE A 32 7.68 1.37 -11.68
N ARG A 33 8.69 0.50 -11.58
CA ARG A 33 10.10 0.90 -11.70
C ARG A 33 10.43 1.51 -13.06
N GLN A 34 9.94 0.90 -14.15
CA GLN A 34 10.10 1.44 -15.51
C GLN A 34 9.51 2.84 -15.63
N ALA A 35 8.32 3.07 -15.08
CA ALA A 35 7.69 4.37 -15.09
C ALA A 35 8.40 5.38 -14.18
N LEU A 36 8.93 4.94 -13.02
CA LEU A 36 9.71 5.78 -12.11
C LEU A 36 11.03 6.24 -12.73
N ALA A 37 11.68 5.39 -13.50
CA ALA A 37 12.95 5.67 -14.19
C ALA A 37 12.77 6.33 -15.57
N CYS A 38 11.54 6.62 -15.99
CA CYS A 38 11.26 7.20 -17.30
C CYS A 38 11.66 8.68 -17.35
N ASP A 39 12.31 9.09 -18.44
CA ASP A 39 12.74 10.47 -18.69
C ASP A 39 11.57 11.47 -18.86
N ALA A 40 10.33 10.97 -18.96
CA ALA A 40 9.14 11.82 -19.05
C ALA A 40 8.81 12.56 -17.73
N SER A 41 9.42 12.18 -16.61
CA SER A 41 9.20 12.84 -15.32
C SER A 41 10.53 13.02 -14.56
N ASN A 42 10.61 14.10 -13.78
CA ASN A 42 11.75 14.31 -12.89
C ASN A 42 11.61 13.49 -11.58
N HIS A 43 12.66 13.50 -10.76
CA HIS A 43 12.70 12.76 -9.49
C HIS A 43 12.17 13.55 -8.28
N TRP A 44 11.60 14.74 -8.47
CA TRP A 44 11.12 15.59 -7.38
C TRP A 44 9.69 15.24 -6.98
N THR A 45 9.44 15.21 -5.68
CA THR A 45 8.08 15.17 -5.13
C THR A 45 7.44 16.56 -5.19
N GLU A 46 6.13 16.65 -5.02
CA GLU A 46 5.46 17.97 -4.94
C GLU A 46 5.83 18.75 -3.66
N THR A 47 6.28 18.06 -2.62
CA THR A 47 6.75 18.64 -1.36
C THR A 47 8.22 19.07 -1.42
N GLY A 48 8.88 18.92 -2.56
CA GLY A 48 10.25 19.41 -2.78
C GLY A 48 11.36 18.46 -2.33
N VAL A 49 11.09 17.17 -2.18
CA VAL A 49 12.11 16.14 -1.91
C VAL A 49 12.69 15.67 -3.23
N ASP A 50 14.03 15.72 -3.37
CA ASP A 50 14.75 15.19 -4.53
C ASP A 50 15.10 13.72 -4.32
N LEU A 51 14.33 12.84 -4.94
CA LEU A 51 14.56 11.39 -4.91
C LEU A 51 15.73 10.95 -5.83
N GLY A 52 16.26 11.84 -6.65
CA GLY A 52 17.45 11.59 -7.46
C GLY A 52 18.75 11.72 -6.65
N ALA A 53 18.70 12.24 -5.44
CA ALA A 53 19.87 12.35 -4.58
C ALA A 53 20.37 10.99 -4.13
N ALA A 54 21.70 10.79 -4.17
CA ALA A 54 22.30 9.50 -3.83
C ALA A 54 22.01 9.08 -2.39
N GLY A 55 21.56 7.84 -2.20
CA GLY A 55 21.32 7.25 -0.88
C GLY A 55 20.04 7.74 -0.18
N ILE A 56 19.17 8.45 -0.88
CA ILE A 56 17.90 8.95 -0.31
C ILE A 56 16.88 7.82 -0.11
N TYR A 57 16.91 6.82 -0.96
CA TYR A 57 16.22 5.54 -0.83
C TYR A 57 17.05 4.44 -1.51
N GLU A 58 16.68 3.18 -1.31
CA GLU A 58 17.30 2.04 -1.98
C GLU A 58 16.26 1.20 -2.73
N ASP A 59 16.69 0.50 -3.77
CA ASP A 59 15.90 -0.53 -4.44
C ASP A 59 16.53 -1.90 -4.18
N GLY A 60 15.81 -2.76 -3.44
CA GLY A 60 16.22 -4.11 -3.08
C GLY A 60 15.90 -5.17 -4.15
N GLY A 61 15.33 -4.76 -5.30
CA GLY A 61 14.90 -5.68 -6.34
C GLY A 61 13.59 -6.39 -6.04
N ASP A 62 13.35 -7.51 -6.71
CA ASP A 62 12.15 -8.32 -6.55
C ASP A 62 12.41 -9.54 -5.68
N LEU A 63 11.43 -9.90 -4.87
CA LEU A 63 11.43 -11.12 -4.08
C LEU A 63 11.28 -12.34 -4.99
N GLU A 64 12.16 -13.33 -4.80
CA GLU A 64 12.07 -14.61 -5.50
C GLU A 64 11.29 -15.65 -4.70
N PHE A 65 10.30 -16.28 -5.33
CA PHE A 65 9.50 -17.34 -4.74
C PHE A 65 10.07 -18.72 -5.13
N LEU A 66 11.02 -19.21 -4.35
CA LEU A 66 11.66 -20.53 -4.56
C LEU A 66 10.86 -21.62 -3.82
N GLU A 67 9.86 -22.23 -4.44
CA GLU A 67 9.09 -23.40 -3.92
C GLU A 67 8.79 -23.36 -2.40
N ARG A 68 8.54 -22.17 -1.84
CA ARG A 68 8.28 -21.94 -0.42
C ARG A 68 6.90 -21.40 -0.23
N ASP A 69 6.43 -21.44 1.01
CA ASP A 69 5.27 -20.66 1.45
C ASP A 69 5.50 -19.18 1.09
N ALA A 70 4.73 -18.66 0.13
CA ALA A 70 4.88 -17.31 -0.38
C ALA A 70 4.68 -16.26 0.73
N PHE A 71 3.75 -16.47 1.64
CA PHE A 71 3.52 -15.57 2.77
C PHE A 71 4.71 -15.52 3.71
N ALA A 72 5.33 -16.67 3.99
CA ALA A 72 6.56 -16.71 4.78
C ALA A 72 7.73 -16.03 4.05
N ALA A 73 7.84 -16.17 2.74
CA ALA A 73 8.87 -15.50 1.95
C ALA A 73 8.69 -13.97 1.99
N ILE A 74 7.45 -13.47 1.83
CA ILE A 74 7.13 -12.03 1.90
C ILE A 74 7.45 -11.47 3.29
N GLU A 75 7.00 -12.17 4.34
CA GLU A 75 7.26 -11.78 5.72
C GLU A 75 8.78 -11.68 6.00
N ASN A 76 9.56 -12.66 5.56
CA ASN A 76 11.01 -12.68 5.73
C ASN A 76 11.72 -11.57 4.94
N GLY A 77 11.29 -11.30 3.70
CA GLY A 77 11.85 -10.22 2.89
C GLY A 77 11.66 -8.85 3.54
N ALA A 78 10.47 -8.56 4.04
CA ALA A 78 10.19 -7.33 4.78
C ALA A 78 10.99 -7.26 6.10
N ASP A 79 11.07 -8.38 6.85
CA ASP A 79 11.82 -8.46 8.11
C ASP A 79 13.32 -8.23 7.91
N GLU A 80 13.89 -8.67 6.80
CA GLU A 80 15.30 -8.42 6.47
C GLU A 80 15.61 -6.93 6.31
N ILE A 81 14.76 -6.19 5.58
CA ILE A 81 14.88 -4.73 5.45
C ILE A 81 14.81 -4.06 6.82
N ILE A 82 13.85 -4.48 7.66
CA ILE A 82 13.65 -3.94 9.01
C ILE A 82 14.84 -4.22 9.92
N ARG A 83 15.43 -5.43 9.85
CA ARG A 83 16.62 -5.79 10.63
C ARG A 83 17.87 -4.99 10.25
N LEU A 84 17.95 -4.54 8.99
CA LEU A 84 18.99 -3.63 8.52
C LEU A 84 18.76 -2.17 8.98
N GLY A 85 17.74 -1.89 9.78
CA GLY A 85 17.41 -0.55 10.26
C GLY A 85 16.70 0.33 9.23
N LYS A 86 16.22 -0.25 8.13
CA LYS A 86 15.55 0.43 7.02
C LYS A 86 14.02 0.30 7.12
N ARG A 87 13.30 1.00 6.25
CA ARG A 87 11.83 0.97 6.18
C ARG A 87 11.36 0.35 4.86
N PRO A 88 10.57 -0.74 4.89
CA PRO A 88 10.09 -1.37 3.67
C PRO A 88 9.07 -0.50 2.94
N VAL A 89 9.21 -0.40 1.62
CA VAL A 89 8.22 0.14 0.69
C VAL A 89 7.99 -0.94 -0.36
N CYS A 90 6.92 -1.71 -0.19
CA CYS A 90 6.66 -2.88 -1.00
C CYS A 90 5.84 -2.51 -2.24
N LEU A 91 6.31 -2.93 -3.42
CA LEU A 91 5.55 -2.83 -4.66
C LEU A 91 4.90 -4.17 -4.91
N GLY A 92 3.59 -4.21 -4.79
CA GLY A 92 2.89 -5.48 -4.82
C GLY A 92 2.39 -5.88 -6.16
N GLY A 93 1.89 -7.01 -6.06
CA GLY A 93 0.91 -7.83 -6.59
C GLY A 93 -0.47 -7.53 -6.03
N ASP A 94 -1.20 -8.60 -5.65
CA ASP A 94 -2.51 -8.46 -5.05
C ASP A 94 -2.44 -8.03 -3.56
N HIS A 95 -3.55 -7.55 -3.00
CA HIS A 95 -3.60 -6.96 -1.65
C HIS A 95 -3.30 -7.96 -0.52
N SER A 96 -3.29 -9.27 -0.78
CA SER A 96 -3.00 -10.28 0.23
C SER A 96 -1.59 -10.15 0.81
N ILE A 97 -0.64 -9.56 0.06
CA ILE A 97 0.75 -9.37 0.48
C ILE A 97 0.89 -8.47 1.71
N THR A 98 -0.06 -7.57 1.93
CA THR A 98 -0.04 -6.62 3.04
C THR A 98 -0.04 -7.33 4.40
N TYR A 99 -0.75 -8.46 4.54
CA TYR A 99 -0.79 -9.19 5.81
C TYR A 99 0.59 -9.69 6.27
N PRO A 100 1.37 -10.45 5.50
CA PRO A 100 2.72 -10.88 5.91
C PRO A 100 3.70 -9.72 6.07
N ILE A 101 3.59 -8.62 5.29
CA ILE A 101 4.43 -7.44 5.47
C ILE A 101 4.15 -6.78 6.83
N VAL A 102 2.87 -6.55 7.15
CA VAL A 102 2.46 -5.96 8.43
C VAL A 102 2.86 -6.85 9.61
N LYS A 103 2.85 -8.19 9.47
CA LYS A 103 3.40 -9.09 10.49
C LYS A 103 4.87 -8.79 10.81
N ALA A 104 5.70 -8.58 9.79
CA ALA A 104 7.10 -8.23 9.99
C ALA A 104 7.24 -6.84 10.65
N VAL A 105 6.49 -5.84 10.18
CA VAL A 105 6.51 -4.47 10.71
C VAL A 105 6.08 -4.43 12.17
N ALA A 106 4.99 -5.12 12.53
CA ALA A 106 4.42 -5.12 13.88
C ALA A 106 5.33 -5.76 14.94
N ARG A 107 6.29 -6.62 14.54
CA ARG A 107 7.30 -7.16 15.46
C ARG A 107 8.23 -6.08 16.03
N LYS A 108 8.54 -5.08 15.23
CA LYS A 108 9.43 -3.97 15.61
C LYS A 108 8.65 -2.78 16.15
N TYR A 109 7.50 -2.49 15.57
CA TYR A 109 6.73 -1.29 15.84
C TYR A 109 5.40 -1.62 16.52
N SER A 110 5.33 -1.47 17.84
CA SER A 110 4.09 -1.68 18.58
C SER A 110 3.13 -0.50 18.44
N GLY A 111 1.84 -0.76 18.52
CA GLY A 111 0.81 0.30 18.45
C GLY A 111 0.62 0.88 17.05
N LEU A 112 0.85 0.08 16.02
CA LEU A 112 0.78 0.46 14.61
C LEU A 112 -0.60 1.04 14.25
N THR A 113 -0.60 2.17 13.58
CA THR A 113 -1.76 2.71 12.86
C THR A 113 -1.61 2.40 11.39
N ILE A 114 -2.64 1.83 10.77
CA ILE A 114 -2.67 1.57 9.33
C ILE A 114 -3.59 2.59 8.67
N PHE A 115 -3.10 3.31 7.68
CA PHE A 115 -3.90 4.08 6.74
C PHE A 115 -4.02 3.26 5.45
N HIS A 116 -5.23 2.80 5.18
CA HIS A 116 -5.59 1.96 4.06
C HIS A 116 -6.42 2.77 3.06
N PHE A 117 -5.85 3.02 1.89
CA PHE A 117 -6.50 3.71 0.77
C PHE A 117 -7.01 2.67 -0.21
N ASP A 118 -8.33 2.60 -0.42
CA ASP A 118 -8.96 1.53 -1.20
C ASP A 118 -10.43 1.85 -1.54
N ALA A 119 -10.95 1.24 -2.59
CA ALA A 119 -12.39 1.18 -2.85
C ALA A 119 -13.10 0.20 -1.92
N HIS A 120 -12.38 -0.84 -1.48
CA HIS A 120 -12.86 -2.02 -0.76
C HIS A 120 -12.34 -2.04 0.69
N PRO A 121 -13.09 -2.57 1.66
CA PRO A 121 -12.56 -2.74 3.02
C PRO A 121 -11.56 -3.87 3.19
N ASP A 122 -11.57 -4.87 2.32
CA ASP A 122 -10.75 -6.10 2.38
C ASP A 122 -10.76 -6.77 3.76
N LEU A 123 -11.95 -6.75 4.36
CA LEU A 123 -12.25 -7.22 5.72
C LEU A 123 -13.07 -8.50 5.75
N TYR A 124 -13.15 -9.27 4.65
CA TYR A 124 -13.82 -10.55 4.71
C TYR A 124 -13.13 -11.50 5.70
N ASP A 125 -13.92 -12.23 6.48
CA ASP A 125 -13.39 -13.33 7.31
C ASP A 125 -12.80 -14.43 6.43
N GLU A 126 -13.53 -14.79 5.38
CA GLU A 126 -13.07 -15.59 4.26
C GLU A 126 -13.77 -15.14 2.98
N PHE A 127 -13.14 -15.30 1.85
CA PHE A 127 -13.71 -15.04 0.55
C PHE A 127 -13.59 -16.31 -0.31
N GLU A 128 -14.73 -16.85 -0.76
CA GLU A 128 -14.79 -18.10 -1.53
C GLU A 128 -14.05 -19.29 -0.87
N GLY A 129 -14.16 -19.41 0.46
CA GLY A 129 -13.50 -20.46 1.24
C GLY A 129 -12.01 -20.20 1.51
N ASN A 130 -11.48 -19.04 1.11
CA ASN A 130 -10.09 -18.68 1.28
C ASN A 130 -9.92 -17.51 2.27
N ARG A 131 -9.32 -17.79 3.43
CA ARG A 131 -9.03 -16.78 4.46
C ARG A 131 -7.82 -15.89 4.13
N LEU A 132 -6.99 -16.31 3.18
CA LEU A 132 -5.80 -15.57 2.72
C LEU A 132 -6.03 -14.88 1.37
N SER A 133 -7.28 -14.82 0.89
CA SER A 133 -7.67 -14.03 -0.29
C SER A 133 -7.24 -12.57 -0.15
N HIS A 134 -6.99 -11.90 -1.27
CA HIS A 134 -6.71 -10.46 -1.32
C HIS A 134 -7.85 -9.62 -0.71
N ALA A 135 -9.06 -10.14 -0.61
CA ALA A 135 -10.20 -9.50 0.05
C ALA A 135 -10.23 -9.66 1.60
N CYS A 136 -9.18 -10.27 2.20
CA CYS A 136 -9.17 -10.67 3.61
C CYS A 136 -8.00 -10.14 4.46
N PRO A 137 -6.98 -9.41 3.95
CA PRO A 137 -5.76 -9.12 4.70
C PRO A 137 -6.03 -8.36 5.99
N PHE A 138 -6.96 -7.40 5.99
CA PHE A 138 -7.23 -6.60 7.17
C PHE A 138 -7.99 -7.36 8.26
N ALA A 139 -8.80 -8.35 7.90
CA ALA A 139 -9.37 -9.25 8.89
C ALA A 139 -8.26 -10.05 9.58
N ARG A 140 -7.27 -10.56 8.86
CA ARG A 140 -6.10 -11.28 9.44
C ARG A 140 -5.25 -10.37 10.31
N ILE A 141 -4.99 -9.14 9.87
CA ILE A 141 -4.22 -8.15 10.61
C ILE A 141 -4.89 -7.82 11.95
N MET A 142 -6.20 -7.56 11.93
CA MET A 142 -6.95 -7.19 13.13
C MET A 142 -7.16 -8.37 14.09
N GLU A 143 -7.43 -9.57 13.58
CA GLU A 143 -7.51 -10.81 14.40
C GLU A 143 -6.22 -11.11 15.13
N ALA A 144 -5.09 -10.91 14.48
CA ALA A 144 -3.77 -11.14 15.06
C ALA A 144 -3.29 -9.98 15.97
N GLY A 145 -4.07 -8.89 16.10
CA GLY A 145 -3.71 -7.74 16.93
C GLY A 145 -2.46 -7.00 16.45
N LEU A 146 -2.18 -7.03 15.13
CA LEU A 146 -0.98 -6.44 14.56
C LEU A 146 -1.06 -4.92 14.42
N ALA A 147 -2.26 -4.37 14.38
CA ALA A 147 -2.51 -2.94 14.35
C ALA A 147 -3.39 -2.52 15.54
N LYS A 148 -3.09 -1.37 16.14
CA LYS A 148 -3.91 -0.74 17.18
C LYS A 148 -5.07 0.04 16.58
N ARG A 149 -4.88 0.59 15.37
CA ARG A 149 -5.85 1.43 14.68
C ARG A 149 -5.79 1.13 13.19
N LEU A 150 -6.95 0.95 12.57
CA LEU A 150 -7.11 0.81 11.14
C LEU A 150 -8.09 1.88 10.65
N VAL A 151 -7.61 2.73 9.74
CA VAL A 151 -8.41 3.77 9.06
C VAL A 151 -8.45 3.44 7.59
N GLN A 152 -9.62 3.21 7.07
CA GLN A 152 -9.88 2.90 5.65
C GLN A 152 -10.45 4.12 4.94
N VAL A 153 -9.82 4.57 3.87
CA VAL A 153 -10.10 5.85 3.19
C VAL A 153 -10.45 5.62 1.72
N GLY A 154 -11.59 6.14 1.29
CA GLY A 154 -12.04 6.03 -0.10
C GLY A 154 -13.03 4.90 -0.35
N ILE A 155 -13.45 4.22 0.72
CA ILE A 155 -14.34 3.06 0.65
C ILE A 155 -15.66 3.44 -0.01
N ARG A 156 -16.06 2.67 -1.04
CA ARG A 156 -17.31 2.88 -1.78
C ARG A 156 -18.07 1.60 -2.12
N THR A 157 -17.44 0.45 -1.83
CA THR A 157 -18.11 -0.86 -1.94
C THR A 157 -17.97 -1.63 -0.64
N ILE A 158 -18.93 -1.51 0.24
CA ILE A 158 -18.96 -2.20 1.52
C ILE A 158 -20.29 -2.91 1.72
N ASN A 159 -20.28 -4.23 1.90
CA ASN A 159 -21.47 -5.02 2.12
C ASN A 159 -21.77 -5.23 3.61
N ARG A 160 -22.88 -5.94 3.89
CA ARG A 160 -23.32 -6.19 5.26
C ARG A 160 -22.29 -6.94 6.10
N HIS A 161 -21.68 -8.01 5.56
CA HIS A 161 -20.68 -8.80 6.28
C HIS A 161 -19.46 -7.92 6.65
N GLN A 162 -18.96 -7.13 5.71
CA GLN A 162 -17.83 -6.24 5.98
C GLN A 162 -18.19 -5.13 7.00
N ARG A 163 -19.43 -4.62 7.02
CA ARG A 163 -19.90 -3.69 8.08
C ARG A 163 -19.91 -4.35 9.45
N GLU A 164 -20.28 -5.63 9.55
CA GLU A 164 -20.20 -6.41 10.79
C GLU A 164 -18.75 -6.58 11.25
N GLN A 165 -17.80 -6.81 10.33
CA GLN A 165 -16.38 -6.88 10.63
C GLN A 165 -15.80 -5.52 11.06
N VAL A 166 -16.22 -4.42 10.42
CA VAL A 166 -15.88 -3.04 10.84
C VAL A 166 -16.25 -2.81 12.29
N GLN A 167 -17.47 -3.19 12.70
CA GLN A 167 -17.93 -3.06 14.08
C GLN A 167 -17.14 -3.98 15.03
N LYS A 168 -16.89 -5.23 14.63
CA LYS A 168 -16.16 -6.23 15.41
C LYS A 168 -14.75 -5.75 15.77
N PHE A 169 -14.05 -5.13 14.82
CA PHE A 169 -12.66 -4.71 14.97
C PHE A 169 -12.48 -3.23 15.32
N GLY A 170 -13.56 -2.45 15.37
CA GLY A 170 -13.48 -1.01 15.63
C GLY A 170 -12.74 -0.24 14.53
N VAL A 171 -12.93 -0.62 13.26
CA VAL A 171 -12.30 0.02 12.11
C VAL A 171 -12.94 1.37 11.82
N GLU A 172 -12.12 2.38 11.56
CA GLU A 172 -12.58 3.70 11.12
C GLU A 172 -12.72 3.69 9.59
N VAL A 173 -13.95 3.79 9.10
CA VAL A 173 -14.23 3.82 7.65
C VAL A 173 -14.57 5.24 7.22
N VAL A 174 -13.78 5.80 6.33
CA VAL A 174 -14.03 7.07 5.64
C VAL A 174 -14.53 6.73 4.23
N GLU A 175 -15.85 6.79 4.06
CA GLU A 175 -16.46 6.52 2.77
C GLU A 175 -16.12 7.63 1.76
N MET A 176 -15.99 7.28 0.49
CA MET A 176 -15.66 8.22 -0.60
C MET A 176 -16.60 9.43 -0.62
N SER A 177 -17.87 9.23 -0.29
CA SER A 177 -18.90 10.29 -0.22
C SER A 177 -18.67 11.33 0.88
N THR A 178 -17.79 11.07 1.84
CA THR A 178 -17.51 11.95 3.00
C THR A 178 -16.16 12.66 2.93
N LEU A 179 -15.40 12.47 1.85
CA LEU A 179 -14.13 13.14 1.66
C LEU A 179 -14.31 14.66 1.36
N PRO A 180 -13.28 15.47 1.69
CA PRO A 180 -12.02 15.13 2.34
C PRO A 180 -12.12 14.90 3.86
N ALA A 181 -11.24 14.04 4.41
CA ALA A 181 -11.21 13.71 5.84
C ALA A 181 -9.77 13.76 6.39
N TYR A 182 -9.05 14.84 6.12
CA TYR A 182 -7.62 14.98 6.46
C TYR A 182 -7.33 14.87 7.97
N ASP A 183 -8.26 15.30 8.83
CA ASP A 183 -8.08 15.22 10.28
C ASP A 183 -8.01 13.80 10.82
N THR A 184 -8.51 12.81 10.08
CA THR A 184 -8.41 11.39 10.45
C THR A 184 -7.03 10.80 10.21
N LEU A 185 -6.19 11.46 9.38
CA LEU A 185 -4.89 10.97 8.90
C LEU A 185 -3.73 11.37 9.83
N LYS A 186 -3.99 11.42 11.14
CA LYS A 186 -2.99 11.73 12.16
C LYS A 186 -2.81 10.57 13.12
N ALA A 187 -1.56 10.26 13.43
CA ALA A 187 -1.23 9.25 14.43
C ALA A 187 -0.04 9.66 15.29
N ALA A 188 -0.13 9.43 16.60
CA ALA A 188 0.97 9.67 17.53
C ALA A 188 2.01 8.55 17.55
N GLY A 189 1.68 7.37 17.01
CA GLY A 189 2.54 6.19 16.93
C GLY A 189 3.01 5.90 15.50
N PRO A 190 3.65 4.73 15.31
CA PRO A 190 4.12 4.32 13.98
C PRO A 190 2.97 4.13 13.00
N ILE A 191 3.20 4.54 11.75
CA ILE A 191 2.22 4.50 10.66
C ILE A 191 2.68 3.50 9.60
N TYR A 192 1.76 2.67 9.13
CA TYR A 192 1.89 1.91 7.90
C TYR A 192 0.88 2.42 6.87
N ILE A 193 1.34 2.68 5.65
CA ILE A 193 0.47 3.08 4.53
C ILE A 193 0.30 1.88 3.61
N THR A 194 -0.94 1.50 3.32
CA THR A 194 -1.25 0.57 2.24
C THR A 194 -2.13 1.29 1.23
N PHE A 195 -1.69 1.30 -0.01
CA PHE A 195 -2.34 2.02 -1.09
C PHE A 195 -2.73 1.05 -2.20
N ASP A 196 -4.02 0.73 -2.23
CA ASP A 196 -4.61 0.03 -3.36
C ASP A 196 -4.85 1.01 -4.51
N MET A 197 -4.40 0.64 -5.71
CA MET A 197 -4.56 1.50 -6.89
C MET A 197 -6.02 1.71 -7.28
N ASP A 198 -6.93 0.86 -6.82
CA ASP A 198 -8.35 0.98 -7.12
C ASP A 198 -9.10 2.00 -6.24
N VAL A 199 -8.43 2.60 -5.23
CA VAL A 199 -8.97 3.79 -4.56
C VAL A 199 -9.19 4.92 -5.57
N LEU A 200 -8.37 4.96 -6.61
CA LEU A 200 -8.51 5.90 -7.71
C LEU A 200 -9.71 5.53 -8.60
N ASP A 201 -10.31 6.55 -9.18
CA ASP A 201 -11.31 6.32 -10.22
C ASP A 201 -10.68 5.65 -11.45
N PRO A 202 -11.33 4.65 -12.07
CA PRO A 202 -10.83 3.99 -13.28
C PRO A 202 -10.55 4.95 -14.46
N ALA A 203 -11.10 6.16 -14.44
CA ALA A 203 -10.78 7.20 -15.43
C ALA A 203 -9.34 7.72 -15.27
N PHE A 204 -8.74 7.63 -14.08
CA PHE A 204 -7.36 8.04 -13.80
C PHE A 204 -6.39 6.86 -13.73
N ALA A 205 -6.87 5.68 -13.32
CA ALA A 205 -6.09 4.46 -13.17
C ALA A 205 -6.82 3.26 -13.79
N PRO A 206 -6.88 3.13 -15.13
CA PRO A 206 -7.60 2.03 -15.79
C PRO A 206 -6.97 0.65 -15.58
N GLY A 207 -5.69 0.59 -15.22
CA GLY A 207 -4.91 -0.63 -15.02
C GLY A 207 -5.14 -1.29 -13.66
N ILE A 208 -6.38 -1.62 -13.34
CA ILE A 208 -6.80 -2.29 -12.11
C ILE A 208 -7.73 -3.45 -12.44
N SER A 209 -7.76 -4.46 -11.57
CA SER A 209 -8.60 -5.65 -11.78
C SER A 209 -10.05 -5.38 -11.42
N HIS A 210 -10.31 -4.79 -10.25
CA HIS A 210 -11.63 -4.42 -9.77
C HIS A 210 -11.87 -2.93 -10.01
N ARG A 211 -12.69 -2.63 -11.02
CA ARG A 211 -12.97 -1.24 -11.41
C ARG A 211 -14.24 -0.74 -10.73
N GLU A 212 -14.07 0.14 -9.74
CA GLU A 212 -15.17 0.77 -9.03
C GLU A 212 -15.21 2.27 -9.35
N PRO A 213 -16.11 2.73 -10.25
CA PRO A 213 -16.26 4.15 -10.59
C PRO A 213 -16.69 5.01 -9.39
N GLY A 214 -16.36 6.29 -9.43
CA GLY A 214 -16.63 7.24 -8.36
C GLY A 214 -15.51 7.31 -7.32
N GLY A 215 -14.29 6.92 -7.69
CA GLY A 215 -13.09 6.97 -6.86
C GLY A 215 -12.41 8.34 -6.82
N MET A 216 -11.25 8.39 -6.16
CA MET A 216 -10.44 9.60 -6.08
C MET A 216 -9.83 9.95 -7.42
N SER A 217 -9.68 11.23 -7.69
CA SER A 217 -8.68 11.71 -8.64
C SER A 217 -7.26 11.50 -8.06
N VAL A 218 -6.25 11.46 -8.94
CA VAL A 218 -4.85 11.42 -8.49
C VAL A 218 -4.52 12.62 -7.59
N ARG A 219 -5.10 13.79 -7.85
CA ARG A 219 -4.90 14.99 -7.04
C ARG A 219 -5.42 14.83 -5.61
N GLU A 220 -6.61 14.26 -5.46
CA GLU A 220 -7.18 14.00 -4.14
C GLU A 220 -6.36 12.97 -3.37
N ALA A 221 -5.93 11.90 -4.03
CA ALA A 221 -5.08 10.88 -3.40
C ALA A 221 -3.75 11.46 -2.91
N ILE A 222 -3.07 12.29 -3.72
CA ILE A 222 -1.84 12.99 -3.31
C ILE A 222 -2.11 13.93 -2.12
N ALA A 223 -3.21 14.68 -2.14
CA ALA A 223 -3.55 15.56 -1.03
C ALA A 223 -3.78 14.81 0.28
N HIS A 224 -4.41 13.63 0.23
CA HIS A 224 -4.58 12.78 1.41
C HIS A 224 -3.24 12.21 1.91
N LEU A 225 -2.37 11.73 1.00
CA LEU A 225 -1.01 11.27 1.38
C LEU A 225 -0.20 12.38 2.04
N GLN A 226 -0.27 13.60 1.51
CA GLN A 226 0.43 14.76 2.07
C GLN A 226 -0.14 15.18 3.43
N ALA A 227 -1.42 14.96 3.69
CA ALA A 227 -2.08 15.25 4.96
C ALA A 227 -1.75 14.26 6.10
N ILE A 228 -1.11 13.13 5.80
CA ILE A 228 -0.70 12.18 6.85
C ILE A 228 0.31 12.85 7.79
N GLU A 229 0.02 12.81 9.10
CA GLU A 229 0.90 13.34 10.15
C GLU A 229 1.33 12.21 11.09
N GLY A 230 2.66 11.98 11.21
CA GLY A 230 3.27 11.00 12.09
C GLY A 230 4.41 10.20 11.41
N GLU A 231 5.01 9.29 12.14
CA GLU A 231 6.16 8.51 11.68
C GLU A 231 5.75 7.33 10.80
N ILE A 232 6.04 7.40 9.50
CA ILE A 232 5.75 6.31 8.56
C ILE A 232 6.89 5.31 8.61
N VAL A 233 6.59 4.06 9.04
CA VAL A 233 7.57 2.99 9.26
C VAL A 233 7.57 1.93 8.15
N GLY A 234 6.62 1.98 7.24
CA GLY A 234 6.52 1.11 6.08
C GLY A 234 5.33 1.48 5.21
N ALA A 235 5.36 1.00 3.98
CA ALA A 235 4.25 1.18 3.03
C ALA A 235 4.19 0.04 2.02
N ASP A 236 3.03 -0.13 1.39
CA ASP A 236 2.88 -0.89 0.15
C ASP A 236 1.99 -0.17 -0.87
N LEU A 237 2.18 -0.53 -2.14
CA LEU A 237 1.39 -0.09 -3.29
C LEU A 237 0.97 -1.35 -4.05
N VAL A 238 -0.32 -1.62 -4.13
CA VAL A 238 -0.89 -2.90 -4.56
C VAL A 238 -1.97 -2.77 -5.64
N GLU A 239 -2.39 -3.90 -6.22
CA GLU A 239 -3.50 -4.06 -7.18
C GLU A 239 -3.35 -3.31 -8.50
N PHE A 240 -2.19 -2.70 -8.79
CA PHE A 240 -1.91 -2.29 -10.15
C PHE A 240 -1.82 -3.53 -11.05
N ASN A 241 -2.65 -3.60 -12.07
CA ASN A 241 -2.64 -4.69 -13.05
C ASN A 241 -2.14 -4.18 -14.42
N PRO A 242 -0.86 -4.38 -14.76
CA PRO A 242 -0.29 -3.94 -16.03
C PRO A 242 -0.98 -4.50 -17.27
N VAL A 243 -1.54 -5.72 -17.18
CA VAL A 243 -2.27 -6.35 -18.30
C VAL A 243 -3.55 -5.57 -18.66
N ARG A 244 -4.07 -4.78 -17.73
CA ARG A 244 -5.26 -3.96 -17.88
C ARG A 244 -4.96 -2.49 -18.13
N ASP A 245 -3.67 -2.11 -18.08
CA ASP A 245 -3.25 -0.72 -18.27
C ASP A 245 -3.46 -0.25 -19.71
N VAL A 246 -3.64 1.03 -19.84
CA VAL A 246 -3.82 1.70 -21.14
C VAL A 246 -2.64 2.64 -21.32
N ASP A 247 -1.77 2.31 -22.26
CA ASP A 247 -0.63 3.12 -22.68
C ASP A 247 0.31 3.55 -21.52
N GLY A 248 0.40 2.72 -20.46
CA GLY A 248 1.24 3.00 -19.29
C GLY A 248 0.72 4.11 -18.38
N MET A 249 -0.53 4.53 -18.53
CA MET A 249 -1.14 5.60 -17.70
C MET A 249 -1.13 5.23 -16.23
N THR A 250 -1.60 4.03 -15.89
CA THR A 250 -1.65 3.58 -14.49
C THR A 250 -0.27 3.36 -13.93
N ALA A 251 0.68 2.82 -14.71
CA ALA A 251 2.08 2.71 -14.30
C ALA A 251 2.67 4.08 -13.93
N THR A 252 2.38 5.12 -14.71
CA THR A 252 2.83 6.49 -14.46
C THR A 252 2.20 7.06 -13.18
N VAL A 253 0.90 6.81 -12.97
CA VAL A 253 0.21 7.22 -11.75
C VAL A 253 0.78 6.47 -10.53
N ALA A 254 1.00 5.17 -10.61
CA ALA A 254 1.59 4.36 -9.54
C ALA A 254 3.00 4.85 -9.19
N ALA A 255 3.84 5.17 -10.17
CA ALA A 255 5.16 5.76 -9.95
C ALA A 255 5.06 7.15 -9.27
N LYS A 256 4.05 7.95 -9.62
CA LYS A 256 3.80 9.25 -8.95
C LYS A 256 3.39 9.06 -7.49
N ILE A 257 2.48 8.14 -7.20
CA ILE A 257 2.07 7.82 -5.82
C ILE A 257 3.27 7.30 -5.01
N LEU A 258 4.07 6.40 -5.58
CA LEU A 258 5.30 5.91 -4.95
C LEU A 258 6.25 7.06 -4.61
N LYS A 259 6.47 8.01 -5.52
CA LYS A 259 7.29 9.20 -5.25
C LYS A 259 6.80 9.99 -4.04
N GLU A 260 5.49 10.24 -3.96
CA GLU A 260 4.91 10.99 -2.85
C GLU A 260 5.01 10.22 -1.52
N ILE A 261 4.81 8.90 -1.51
CA ILE A 261 5.01 8.06 -0.33
C ILE A 261 6.48 8.11 0.13
N LEU A 262 7.43 7.90 -0.78
CA LEU A 262 8.87 7.97 -0.47
C LEU A 262 9.24 9.35 0.09
N GLY A 263 8.80 10.41 -0.57
CA GLY A 263 9.06 11.78 -0.13
C GLY A 263 8.50 12.07 1.26
N LYS A 264 7.30 11.56 1.55
CA LYS A 264 6.67 11.72 2.87
C LYS A 264 7.43 10.95 3.96
N MET A 265 7.93 9.75 3.67
CA MET A 265 8.75 8.96 4.60
C MET A 265 10.10 9.60 4.91
N ILE A 266 10.67 10.32 3.93
CA ILE A 266 11.98 10.98 4.03
C ILE A 266 11.86 12.32 4.78
N ALA A 267 10.81 13.08 4.50
CA ALA A 267 10.60 14.40 5.11
C ALA A 267 10.18 14.31 6.58
N GLY A 268 9.60 13.18 7.02
CA GLY A 268 9.18 12.94 8.42
C GLY A 268 7.78 13.42 8.69
#